data_733b048d47d3dbe0e1ef3e178c0617ab
#
_entry.id   733b048d47d3dbe0e1ef3e178c0617ab
#
_cell.length_a   1.000
_cell.length_b   1.000
_cell.length_c   1.000
_cell.angle_alpha   90.00
_cell.angle_beta   90.00
_cell.angle_gamma   90.00
#
_symmetry.space_group_name_H-M   'P 1'
#
loop_
_entity.id
_entity.type
_entity.pdbx_description
1 polymer ?
#
loop_
_entity_poly.entity_id
_entity_poly.type
_entity_poly.pdbx_seq_one_letter_code
_entity_poly.pdbx_strand_id
1 'polypeptide(L)'
;MMNQTEETKLLEQIEEWNDADEFSRCIEAIEAIPEQERGYLLTVKLSRAYSNLAVLGDHGEHGTDSEVDGNLIQHAIRLLESVRTQGENDPYWNARMGYSCLMAYSSAATAYEYAKRWLALAPDDPDAQKLVRDCEEYLEEGNSLELDWNEREEIIRRETIPPADDDILGHVKVHIDQQFGVYTQLLTDNSDPDYPLEIAVIPPRLDHDYYTLVTVGLSRHRMGFPEERREEKLERAELLINLPRDWRLTKADCREERWSWPIRMMLATAHFAMEDPEVGLESRTTLDEGEDGIPFAENTELRGEILLCPGVFGTDSFFCRLPDGDEVNFYQVIPLYREEIQYKLEHGSDALLDLCPDESLEVINPHRLNVVTDREKISYDPAEMDNAA
;
A
#
# COMPACT_ATOMS: atom_id res chain seq x y z
N MET A 1 38.36 -7.11 15.29
CA MET A 1 37.41 -8.09 15.89
C MET A 1 37.41 -7.88 17.40
N MET A 2 36.27 -7.53 17.95
CA MET A 2 36.02 -7.43 19.39
C MET A 2 36.14 -8.82 20.03
N ASN A 3 36.74 -8.90 21.21
CA ASN A 3 36.81 -10.20 21.89
C ASN A 3 35.50 -10.49 22.64
N GLN A 4 35.24 -11.76 22.95
CA GLN A 4 33.99 -12.22 23.56
C GLN A 4 33.66 -11.54 24.89
N THR A 5 34.68 -11.15 25.66
CA THR A 5 34.50 -10.44 26.94
C THR A 5 34.10 -8.98 26.75
N GLU A 6 34.64 -8.34 25.72
CA GLU A 6 34.28 -6.97 25.32
C GLU A 6 32.87 -6.91 24.78
N GLU A 7 32.49 -7.88 23.95
CA GLU A 7 31.13 -7.99 23.40
C GLU A 7 30.10 -8.20 24.52
N THR A 8 30.36 -9.10 25.47
CA THR A 8 29.44 -9.33 26.63
C THR A 8 29.25 -8.06 27.44
N LYS A 9 30.31 -7.32 27.70
CA LYS A 9 30.20 -6.05 28.45
C LYS A 9 29.43 -4.99 27.71
N LEU A 10 29.62 -4.91 26.38
CA LEU A 10 28.87 -3.98 25.54
C LEU A 10 27.38 -4.33 25.52
N LEU A 11 27.03 -5.62 25.40
CA LEU A 11 25.65 -6.07 25.45
C LEU A 11 24.99 -5.74 26.80
N GLU A 12 25.68 -5.93 27.90
CA GLU A 12 25.20 -5.53 29.24
C GLU A 12 24.96 -4.01 29.30
N GLN A 13 25.87 -3.22 28.77
CA GLN A 13 25.75 -1.77 28.77
C GLN A 13 24.61 -1.28 27.85
N ILE A 14 24.38 -1.94 26.72
CA ILE A 14 23.26 -1.65 25.81
C ILE A 14 21.91 -1.91 26.51
N GLU A 15 21.79 -2.99 27.32
CA GLU A 15 20.58 -3.23 28.10
C GLU A 15 20.36 -2.12 29.14
N GLU A 16 21.41 -1.71 29.88
CA GLU A 16 21.29 -0.61 30.82
C GLU A 16 20.83 0.70 30.18
N TRP A 17 21.39 1.04 29.03
CA TRP A 17 20.98 2.24 28.29
C TRP A 17 19.56 2.13 27.72
N ASN A 18 19.20 0.97 27.19
CA ASN A 18 17.85 0.76 26.68
C ASN A 18 16.79 0.83 27.80
N ASP A 19 17.10 0.31 28.99
CA ASP A 19 16.21 0.38 30.18
C ASP A 19 16.13 1.80 30.76
N ALA A 20 17.10 2.66 30.42
CA ALA A 20 17.12 4.08 30.77
C ALA A 20 16.57 5.01 29.67
N ASP A 21 15.99 4.44 28.61
CA ASP A 21 15.50 5.14 27.43
C ASP A 21 16.59 6.02 26.75
N GLU A 22 17.84 5.56 26.76
CA GLU A 22 18.98 6.20 26.09
C GLU A 22 19.27 5.50 24.74
N PHE A 23 18.30 5.46 23.85
CA PHE A 23 18.33 4.68 22.62
C PHE A 23 19.40 5.18 21.62
N SER A 24 19.56 6.48 21.49
CA SER A 24 20.61 7.08 20.66
C SER A 24 22.00 6.63 21.09
N ARG A 25 22.26 6.47 22.39
CA ARG A 25 23.52 5.93 22.90
C ARG A 25 23.77 4.48 22.50
N CYS A 26 22.68 3.67 22.52
CA CYS A 26 22.76 2.28 22.04
C CYS A 26 23.17 2.25 20.57
N ILE A 27 22.53 3.10 19.75
CA ILE A 27 22.79 3.22 18.30
C ILE A 27 24.24 3.64 18.07
N GLU A 28 24.68 4.76 18.67
CA GLU A 28 26.06 5.26 18.50
C GLU A 28 27.12 4.21 18.87
N ALA A 29 26.91 3.50 19.98
CA ALA A 29 27.87 2.50 20.46
C ALA A 29 27.97 1.29 19.54
N ILE A 30 26.84 0.83 18.98
CA ILE A 30 26.82 -0.32 18.08
C ILE A 30 27.31 0.09 16.68
N GLU A 31 26.93 1.26 16.20
CA GLU A 31 27.36 1.76 14.87
C GLU A 31 28.85 2.13 14.80
N ALA A 32 29.48 2.42 15.93
CA ALA A 32 30.94 2.55 16.00
C ALA A 32 31.68 1.25 15.62
N ILE A 33 30.99 0.10 15.62
CA ILE A 33 31.51 -1.19 15.17
C ILE A 33 31.25 -1.33 13.66
N PRO A 34 32.26 -1.63 12.83
CA PRO A 34 32.03 -1.90 11.41
C PRO A 34 30.94 -2.97 11.20
N GLU A 35 30.05 -2.76 10.26
CA GLU A 35 28.88 -3.63 9.98
C GLU A 35 29.28 -5.12 9.87
N GLN A 36 30.36 -5.41 9.13
CA GLN A 36 30.86 -6.77 8.94
C GLN A 36 31.41 -7.43 10.23
N GLU A 37 31.60 -6.65 11.27
CA GLU A 37 32.06 -7.12 12.59
C GLU A 37 30.93 -7.17 13.62
N ARG A 38 29.73 -6.70 13.27
CA ARG A 38 28.53 -6.79 14.11
C ARG A 38 27.99 -8.21 14.03
N GLY A 39 27.97 -8.90 15.17
CA GLY A 39 27.34 -10.22 15.27
C GLY A 39 25.82 -10.12 15.36
N TYR A 40 25.16 -11.26 15.23
CA TYR A 40 23.70 -11.41 15.29
C TYR A 40 23.07 -10.62 16.46
N LEU A 41 23.57 -10.83 17.68
CA LEU A 41 22.99 -10.19 18.88
C LEU A 41 23.08 -8.66 18.83
N LEU A 42 24.21 -8.10 18.39
CA LEU A 42 24.37 -6.65 18.25
C LEU A 42 23.42 -6.07 17.18
N THR A 43 23.26 -6.76 16.06
CA THR A 43 22.33 -6.33 15.02
C THR A 43 20.88 -6.30 15.52
N VAL A 44 20.45 -7.33 16.25
CA VAL A 44 19.09 -7.36 16.82
C VAL A 44 18.90 -6.29 17.91
N LYS A 45 19.94 -6.00 18.73
CA LYS A 45 19.90 -4.91 19.70
C LYS A 45 19.88 -3.54 19.02
N LEU A 46 20.60 -3.36 17.93
CA LEU A 46 20.55 -2.13 17.13
C LEU A 46 19.15 -1.89 16.58
N SER A 47 18.53 -2.91 16.00
CA SER A 47 17.14 -2.84 15.54
C SER A 47 16.18 -2.43 16.68
N ARG A 48 16.31 -3.02 17.88
CA ARG A 48 15.50 -2.63 19.04
C ARG A 48 15.68 -1.16 19.40
N ALA A 49 16.92 -0.67 19.38
CA ALA A 49 17.21 0.72 19.72
C ALA A 49 16.57 1.69 18.70
N TYR A 50 16.64 1.38 17.42
CA TYR A 50 15.97 2.17 16.37
C TYR A 50 14.45 2.16 16.51
N SER A 51 13.84 0.99 16.76
CA SER A 51 12.39 0.90 16.94
C SER A 51 11.93 1.66 18.20
N ASN A 52 12.68 1.56 19.30
CA ASN A 52 12.34 2.26 20.53
C ASN A 52 12.53 3.78 20.39
N LEU A 53 13.58 4.23 19.70
CA LEU A 53 13.80 5.64 19.42
C LEU A 53 12.65 6.21 18.56
N ALA A 54 12.21 5.46 17.56
CA ALA A 54 11.12 5.86 16.68
C ALA A 54 9.78 6.07 17.40
N VAL A 55 9.51 5.24 18.42
CA VAL A 55 8.21 5.24 19.12
C VAL A 55 8.25 6.09 20.39
N LEU A 56 9.33 6.04 21.16
CA LEU A 56 9.41 6.64 22.49
C LEU A 56 10.24 7.93 22.52
N GLY A 57 11.20 8.05 21.60
CA GLY A 57 12.26 9.08 21.71
C GLY A 57 13.20 8.82 22.88
N ASP A 58 14.35 9.46 22.91
CA ASP A 58 15.24 9.39 24.07
C ASP A 58 14.55 10.01 25.30
N HIS A 59 14.66 9.33 26.44
CA HIS A 59 14.06 9.76 27.71
C HIS A 59 12.55 10.03 27.65
N GLY A 60 11.83 9.39 26.72
CA GLY A 60 10.39 9.57 26.56
C GLY A 60 10.01 10.95 26.00
N GLU A 61 10.85 11.53 25.17
CA GLU A 61 10.61 12.83 24.52
C GLU A 61 9.38 12.80 23.60
N HIS A 62 9.06 11.63 23.04
CA HIS A 62 7.84 11.44 22.28
C HIS A 62 6.67 11.21 23.24
N GLY A 63 5.68 12.12 23.22
CA GLY A 63 4.43 11.92 23.95
C GLY A 63 3.57 10.83 23.30
N THR A 64 2.50 10.41 23.99
CA THR A 64 1.55 9.39 23.51
C THR A 64 0.87 9.74 22.17
N ASP A 65 0.90 11.00 21.76
CA ASP A 65 0.26 11.52 20.55
C ASP A 65 1.31 11.94 19.50
N SER A 66 2.57 11.53 19.63
CA SER A 66 3.60 11.80 18.62
C SER A 66 3.53 10.78 17.50
N GLU A 67 3.70 11.24 16.27
CA GLU A 67 3.84 10.34 15.11
C GLU A 67 5.09 9.48 15.28
N VAL A 68 4.98 8.20 14.91
CA VAL A 68 6.09 7.26 14.88
C VAL A 68 7.01 7.61 13.71
N ASP A 69 8.33 7.69 13.94
CA ASP A 69 9.26 7.87 12.83
C ASP A 69 9.36 6.59 11.98
N GLY A 70 8.61 6.57 10.88
CA GLY A 70 8.53 5.44 9.95
C GLY A 70 9.89 5.07 9.36
N ASN A 71 10.78 6.04 9.10
CA ASN A 71 12.11 5.75 8.54
C ASN A 71 12.99 4.97 9.51
N LEU A 72 12.92 5.29 10.81
CA LEU A 72 13.65 4.56 11.84
C LEU A 72 13.11 3.13 12.02
N ILE A 73 11.78 2.97 11.96
CA ILE A 73 11.15 1.64 12.01
C ILE A 73 11.57 0.78 10.82
N GLN A 74 11.52 1.34 9.61
CA GLN A 74 11.95 0.64 8.40
C GLN A 74 13.43 0.23 8.48
N HIS A 75 14.29 1.11 9.02
CA HIS A 75 15.68 0.77 9.24
C HIS A 75 15.84 -0.38 10.23
N ALA A 76 15.04 -0.40 11.30
CA ALA A 76 15.00 -1.50 12.27
C ALA A 76 14.62 -2.83 11.63
N ILE A 77 13.62 -2.84 10.74
CA ILE A 77 13.20 -4.04 9.99
C ILE A 77 14.33 -4.54 9.09
N ARG A 78 15.02 -3.65 8.35
CA ARG A 78 16.17 -4.03 7.50
C ARG A 78 17.27 -4.74 8.30
N LEU A 79 17.61 -4.21 9.46
CA LEU A 79 18.62 -4.81 10.34
C LEU A 79 18.22 -6.24 10.74
N LEU A 80 16.95 -6.46 11.07
CA LEU A 80 16.43 -7.80 11.39
C LEU A 80 16.47 -8.73 10.15
N GLU A 81 16.08 -8.22 8.98
CA GLU A 81 16.13 -8.98 7.73
C GLU A 81 17.55 -9.43 7.37
N SER A 82 18.56 -8.58 7.60
CA SER A 82 19.96 -8.91 7.31
C SER A 82 20.46 -10.14 8.10
N VAL A 83 19.82 -10.49 9.20
CA VAL A 83 20.16 -11.63 10.06
C VAL A 83 19.06 -12.68 10.15
N ARG A 84 18.08 -12.65 9.23
CA ARG A 84 16.92 -13.54 9.19
C ARG A 84 17.28 -15.02 9.35
N THR A 85 18.26 -15.52 8.60
CA THR A 85 18.68 -16.93 8.64
C THR A 85 19.06 -17.42 10.05
N GLN A 86 19.56 -16.52 10.90
CA GLN A 86 19.94 -16.80 12.27
C GLN A 86 18.75 -16.58 13.23
N GLY A 87 17.87 -15.63 12.86
CA GLY A 87 16.79 -15.14 13.71
C GLY A 87 15.47 -15.87 13.61
N GLU A 88 15.15 -16.50 12.47
CA GLU A 88 13.83 -17.07 12.21
C GLU A 88 13.33 -18.09 13.26
N ASN A 89 14.25 -18.76 13.98
CA ASN A 89 13.97 -19.67 15.09
C ASN A 89 14.31 -19.08 16.45
N ASP A 90 14.57 -17.76 16.56
CA ASP A 90 14.81 -17.06 17.82
C ASP A 90 13.54 -16.32 18.27
N PRO A 91 12.97 -16.63 19.45
CA PRO A 91 11.80 -15.91 19.97
C PRO A 91 12.00 -14.40 20.02
N TYR A 92 13.20 -13.94 20.40
CA TYR A 92 13.49 -12.52 20.55
C TYR A 92 13.51 -11.79 19.19
N TRP A 93 14.07 -12.41 18.16
CA TRP A 93 14.05 -11.85 16.81
C TRP A 93 12.62 -11.76 16.27
N ASN A 94 11.82 -12.82 16.43
CA ASN A 94 10.41 -12.81 16.03
C ASN A 94 9.60 -11.75 16.79
N ALA A 95 9.87 -11.54 18.08
CA ALA A 95 9.29 -10.46 18.87
C ALA A 95 9.61 -9.09 18.26
N ARG A 96 10.88 -8.85 17.92
CA ARG A 96 11.29 -7.56 17.33
C ARG A 96 10.67 -7.33 15.97
N MET A 97 10.64 -8.35 15.09
CA MET A 97 9.93 -8.27 13.80
C MET A 97 8.45 -7.97 13.99
N GLY A 98 7.76 -8.69 14.88
CA GLY A 98 6.35 -8.48 15.16
C GLY A 98 6.03 -7.06 15.62
N TYR A 99 6.77 -6.55 16.60
CA TYR A 99 6.57 -5.17 17.06
C TYR A 99 6.92 -4.12 15.99
N SER A 100 8.02 -4.28 15.28
CA SER A 100 8.41 -3.33 14.24
C SER A 100 7.41 -3.31 13.09
N CYS A 101 6.91 -4.46 12.64
CA CYS A 101 5.87 -4.53 11.61
C CYS A 101 4.54 -3.93 12.08
N LEU A 102 4.16 -4.11 13.37
CA LEU A 102 2.94 -3.50 13.90
C LEU A 102 3.03 -1.97 13.94
N MET A 103 4.22 -1.42 14.21
CA MET A 103 4.46 0.02 14.28
C MET A 103 4.70 0.66 12.92
N ALA A 104 5.02 -0.13 11.90
CA ALA A 104 5.34 0.36 10.55
C ALA A 104 4.11 0.72 9.70
N TYR A 105 2.95 0.99 10.23
CA TYR A 105 1.67 1.28 9.53
C TYR A 105 1.28 0.26 8.43
N SER A 106 2.08 -0.77 8.24
CA SER A 106 2.07 -1.48 6.99
C SER A 106 1.44 -2.85 7.03
N SER A 107 1.31 -3.54 8.14
CA SER A 107 0.52 -4.77 8.15
C SER A 107 0.44 -5.43 9.53
N ALA A 108 -0.69 -5.28 10.18
CA ALA A 108 -1.05 -6.12 11.32
C ALA A 108 -1.01 -7.62 10.96
N ALA A 109 -1.25 -7.99 9.70
CA ALA A 109 -1.16 -9.36 9.22
C ALA A 109 0.30 -9.89 9.23
N THR A 110 1.26 -9.10 8.75
CA THR A 110 2.68 -9.47 8.82
C THR A 110 3.16 -9.53 10.27
N ALA A 111 2.78 -8.55 11.11
CA ALA A 111 3.07 -8.56 12.53
C ALA A 111 2.50 -9.82 13.22
N TYR A 112 1.28 -10.22 12.86
CA TYR A 112 0.61 -11.40 13.38
C TYR A 112 1.35 -12.70 13.05
N GLU A 113 1.90 -12.85 11.84
CA GLU A 113 2.69 -14.03 11.48
C GLU A 113 3.96 -14.16 12.36
N TYR A 114 4.66 -13.05 12.60
CA TYR A 114 5.82 -13.07 13.51
C TYR A 114 5.40 -13.29 14.98
N ALA A 115 4.29 -12.71 15.41
CA ALA A 115 3.73 -12.93 16.75
C ALA A 115 3.36 -14.40 16.97
N LYS A 116 2.73 -15.06 16.01
CA LYS A 116 2.42 -16.50 16.06
C LYS A 116 3.68 -17.36 16.12
N ARG A 117 4.73 -17.02 15.35
CA ARG A 117 6.01 -17.73 15.41
C ARG A 117 6.67 -17.55 16.77
N TRP A 118 6.67 -16.34 17.30
CA TRP A 118 7.16 -16.09 18.67
C TRP A 118 6.41 -16.93 19.69
N LEU A 119 5.08 -16.90 19.66
CA LEU A 119 4.24 -17.69 20.56
C LEU A 119 4.50 -19.20 20.43
N ALA A 120 4.72 -19.70 19.21
CA ALA A 120 5.07 -21.12 18.99
C ALA A 120 6.43 -21.49 19.58
N LEU A 121 7.41 -20.58 19.55
CA LEU A 121 8.75 -20.76 20.12
C LEU A 121 8.79 -20.57 21.65
N ALA A 122 7.90 -19.74 22.20
CA ALA A 122 7.80 -19.41 23.62
C ALA A 122 6.32 -19.38 24.06
N PRO A 123 5.64 -20.53 24.21
CA PRO A 123 4.19 -20.59 24.45
C PRO A 123 3.71 -19.95 25.75
N ASP A 124 4.57 -19.92 26.77
CA ASP A 124 4.26 -19.36 28.09
C ASP A 124 4.64 -17.88 28.22
N ASP A 125 5.14 -17.25 27.15
CA ASP A 125 5.53 -15.84 27.15
C ASP A 125 4.28 -14.94 27.10
N PRO A 126 4.01 -14.13 28.15
CA PRO A 126 2.83 -13.29 28.21
C PRO A 126 2.84 -12.17 27.16
N ASP A 127 4.02 -11.69 26.75
CA ASP A 127 4.14 -10.62 25.76
C ASP A 127 3.88 -11.17 24.36
N ALA A 128 4.31 -12.41 24.06
CA ALA A 128 3.94 -13.10 22.81
C ALA A 128 2.42 -13.30 22.71
N GLN A 129 1.78 -13.75 23.81
CA GLN A 129 0.32 -13.88 23.87
C GLN A 129 -0.39 -12.53 23.72
N LYS A 130 0.19 -11.46 24.27
CA LYS A 130 -0.34 -10.11 24.15
C LYS A 130 -0.23 -9.62 22.70
N LEU A 131 0.93 -9.72 22.07
CA LEU A 131 1.12 -9.25 20.69
C LEU A 131 0.21 -9.98 19.70
N VAL A 132 -0.02 -11.29 19.90
CA VAL A 132 -1.00 -12.05 19.08
C VAL A 132 -2.39 -11.43 19.21
N ARG A 133 -2.85 -11.17 20.45
CA ARG A 133 -4.18 -10.54 20.66
C ARG A 133 -4.24 -9.13 20.10
N ASP A 134 -3.22 -8.32 20.33
CA ASP A 134 -3.16 -6.95 19.81
C ASP A 134 -3.26 -6.98 18.27
N CYS A 135 -2.53 -7.88 17.61
CA CYS A 135 -2.64 -8.06 16.16
C CYS A 135 -4.02 -8.56 15.72
N GLU A 136 -4.65 -9.49 16.46
CA GLU A 136 -6.01 -9.96 16.19
C GLU A 136 -7.03 -8.81 16.32
N GLU A 137 -6.92 -7.99 17.35
CA GLU A 137 -7.76 -6.79 17.53
C GLU A 137 -7.55 -5.80 16.38
N TYR A 138 -6.30 -5.49 16.00
CA TYR A 138 -6.00 -4.65 14.85
C TYR A 138 -6.51 -5.24 13.52
N LEU A 139 -6.44 -6.57 13.36
CA LEU A 139 -6.99 -7.25 12.18
C LEU A 139 -8.53 -7.25 12.19
N GLU A 140 -9.15 -7.26 13.34
CA GLU A 140 -10.60 -7.15 13.48
C GLU A 140 -11.08 -5.70 13.32
N GLU A 141 -10.34 -4.71 13.83
CA GLU A 141 -10.69 -3.28 13.81
C GLU A 141 -10.16 -2.56 12.56
N GLY A 142 -8.94 -2.80 12.15
CA GLY A 142 -8.23 -2.06 11.11
C GLY A 142 -8.24 -2.71 9.72
N ASN A 143 -8.58 -4.00 9.59
CA ASN A 143 -8.86 -4.67 8.32
C ASN A 143 -10.34 -4.69 7.95
N SER A 144 -11.21 -4.21 8.80
CA SER A 144 -12.50 -3.80 8.34
C SER A 144 -12.31 -2.52 7.55
N LEU A 145 -12.04 -2.63 6.23
CA LEU A 145 -12.64 -1.69 5.33
C LEU A 145 -14.09 -1.60 5.84
N GLU A 146 -14.42 -0.53 6.56
CA GLU A 146 -15.78 -0.25 6.96
C GLU A 146 -16.58 0.14 5.72
N LEU A 147 -16.63 -0.82 4.77
CA LEU A 147 -17.39 -0.67 3.57
C LEU A 147 -18.84 -1.06 3.86
N ASP A 148 -19.73 -0.10 3.78
CA ASP A 148 -21.14 -0.37 3.68
C ASP A 148 -21.49 -0.74 2.23
N TRP A 149 -22.08 -1.92 2.09
CA TRP A 149 -22.48 -2.49 0.81
C TRP A 149 -23.92 -2.08 0.55
N ASN A 150 -24.11 -1.08 -0.30
CA ASN A 150 -25.44 -0.62 -0.68
C ASN A 150 -25.84 -1.29 -2.00
N GLU A 151 -26.72 -2.30 -1.93
CA GLU A 151 -27.39 -2.84 -3.11
C GLU A 151 -28.37 -1.80 -3.65
N ARG A 152 -28.33 -1.54 -4.96
CA ARG A 152 -29.07 -0.43 -5.54
C ARG A 152 -30.35 -0.83 -6.24
N GLU A 153 -31.48 -0.56 -5.63
CA GLU A 153 -32.75 -0.34 -6.34
C GLU A 153 -32.82 1.05 -7.03
N GLU A 154 -31.92 1.99 -6.71
CA GLU A 154 -31.94 3.37 -7.21
C GLU A 154 -31.27 3.60 -8.57
N ILE A 155 -30.52 2.63 -9.12
CA ILE A 155 -29.83 2.78 -10.41
C ILE A 155 -30.81 3.13 -11.55
N ILE A 156 -31.99 2.52 -11.53
CA ILE A 156 -33.03 2.71 -12.55
C ILE A 156 -33.58 4.15 -12.57
N ARG A 157 -33.50 4.90 -11.48
CA ARG A 157 -33.97 6.29 -11.42
C ARG A 157 -32.98 7.32 -11.95
N ARG A 158 -31.70 7.00 -12.06
CA ARG A 158 -30.64 7.94 -12.49
C ARG A 158 -30.58 8.15 -13.99
N GLU A 159 -30.90 7.15 -14.80
CA GLU A 159 -30.90 7.28 -16.26
C GLU A 159 -31.94 8.31 -16.76
N THR A 160 -32.85 8.76 -15.89
CA THR A 160 -33.95 9.64 -16.27
C THR A 160 -33.85 11.06 -15.77
N ILE A 161 -32.95 11.38 -14.84
CA ILE A 161 -32.79 12.74 -14.29
C ILE A 161 -31.34 13.17 -14.45
N PRO A 162 -31.03 14.15 -15.35
CA PRO A 162 -29.70 14.72 -15.43
C PRO A 162 -29.27 15.30 -14.08
N PRO A 163 -27.99 15.18 -13.70
CA PRO A 163 -27.47 15.83 -12.49
C PRO A 163 -27.60 17.35 -12.61
N ALA A 164 -27.75 18.03 -11.47
CA ALA A 164 -27.68 19.48 -11.45
C ALA A 164 -26.26 19.98 -11.85
N ASP A 165 -26.14 21.19 -12.38
CA ASP A 165 -24.87 21.71 -12.91
C ASP A 165 -23.76 21.74 -11.84
N ASP A 166 -24.11 21.90 -10.55
CA ASP A 166 -23.21 21.91 -9.40
C ASP A 166 -23.02 20.52 -8.73
N ASP A 167 -23.69 19.48 -9.25
CA ASP A 167 -23.57 18.11 -8.74
C ASP A 167 -22.40 17.38 -9.39
N ILE A 168 -21.19 17.65 -8.96
CA ILE A 168 -19.96 17.00 -9.48
C ILE A 168 -20.09 15.47 -9.44
N LEU A 169 -20.54 14.91 -8.33
CA LEU A 169 -20.63 13.45 -8.18
C LEU A 169 -21.72 12.84 -9.07
N GLY A 170 -22.81 13.56 -9.31
CA GLY A 170 -23.82 13.14 -10.28
C GLY A 170 -23.21 13.03 -11.70
N HIS A 171 -22.43 14.02 -12.12
CA HIS A 171 -21.72 13.98 -13.41
C HIS A 171 -20.69 12.86 -13.48
N VAL A 172 -19.90 12.65 -12.41
CA VAL A 172 -18.94 11.54 -12.30
C VAL A 172 -19.66 10.19 -12.43
N LYS A 173 -20.75 9.98 -11.71
CA LYS A 173 -21.53 8.73 -11.76
C LYS A 173 -22.13 8.46 -13.15
N VAL A 174 -22.61 9.50 -13.83
CA VAL A 174 -23.07 9.38 -15.22
C VAL A 174 -21.91 9.04 -16.16
N HIS A 175 -20.77 9.66 -16.00
CA HIS A 175 -19.57 9.36 -16.78
C HIS A 175 -19.12 7.91 -16.58
N ILE A 176 -19.12 7.42 -15.33
CA ILE A 176 -18.81 6.03 -15.02
C ILE A 176 -19.73 5.07 -15.77
N ASP A 177 -21.05 5.27 -15.69
CA ASP A 177 -22.03 4.43 -16.39
C ASP A 177 -21.83 4.42 -17.90
N GLN A 178 -21.43 5.55 -18.49
CA GLN A 178 -21.25 5.70 -19.92
C GLN A 178 -19.93 5.13 -20.45
N GLN A 179 -18.84 5.30 -19.70
CA GLN A 179 -17.49 4.98 -20.18
C GLN A 179 -16.99 3.63 -19.67
N PHE A 180 -17.23 3.33 -18.38
CA PHE A 180 -16.75 2.11 -17.76
C PHE A 180 -17.81 1.01 -17.68
N GLY A 181 -19.07 1.37 -17.65
CA GLY A 181 -20.23 0.48 -17.58
C GLY A 181 -21.10 0.70 -16.35
N VAL A 182 -22.30 0.17 -16.40
CA VAL A 182 -23.28 0.34 -15.34
C VAL A 182 -22.81 -0.36 -14.06
N TYR A 183 -22.59 0.40 -13.00
CA TYR A 183 -22.25 -0.16 -11.71
C TYR A 183 -23.48 -0.71 -11.01
N THR A 184 -23.31 -1.86 -10.36
CA THR A 184 -24.42 -2.57 -9.68
C THR A 184 -24.41 -2.35 -8.17
N GLN A 185 -23.29 -1.90 -7.61
CA GLN A 185 -23.12 -1.67 -6.18
C GLN A 185 -22.33 -0.38 -5.96
N LEU A 186 -22.57 0.28 -4.82
CA LEU A 186 -21.72 1.30 -4.25
C LEU A 186 -21.24 0.81 -2.89
N LEU A 187 -19.93 0.79 -2.72
CA LEU A 187 -19.32 0.56 -1.42
C LEU A 187 -19.03 1.94 -0.83
N THR A 188 -19.49 2.20 0.38
CA THR A 188 -19.15 3.44 1.09
C THR A 188 -17.98 3.17 2.02
N ASP A 189 -16.90 3.91 1.84
CA ASP A 189 -15.79 3.90 2.77
C ASP A 189 -16.10 4.83 3.95
N ASN A 190 -16.14 4.24 5.14
CA ASN A 190 -16.40 4.94 6.39
C ASN A 190 -15.14 5.05 7.27
N SER A 191 -13.96 4.74 6.72
CA SER A 191 -12.69 4.80 7.46
C SER A 191 -12.34 6.22 7.90
N ASP A 192 -12.68 7.23 7.08
CA ASP A 192 -12.50 8.64 7.40
C ASP A 192 -13.80 9.44 7.17
N PRO A 193 -14.48 9.88 8.25
CA PRO A 193 -15.70 10.69 8.13
C PRO A 193 -15.50 12.07 7.50
N ASP A 194 -14.30 12.63 7.55
CA ASP A 194 -13.98 13.94 7.00
C ASP A 194 -13.74 13.87 5.49
N TYR A 195 -13.36 12.68 4.99
CA TYR A 195 -13.06 12.40 3.58
C TYR A 195 -13.88 11.21 3.05
N PRO A 196 -15.23 11.31 3.03
CA PRO A 196 -16.09 10.20 2.62
C PRO A 196 -15.91 9.85 1.14
N LEU A 197 -15.62 8.59 0.87
CA LEU A 197 -15.50 8.03 -0.46
C LEU A 197 -16.56 6.94 -0.70
N GLU A 198 -17.01 6.84 -1.94
CA GLU A 198 -17.76 5.69 -2.43
C GLU A 198 -16.91 4.97 -3.50
N ILE A 199 -17.16 3.69 -3.73
CA ILE A 199 -16.58 2.91 -4.82
C ILE A 199 -17.72 2.33 -5.64
N ALA A 200 -17.79 2.73 -6.90
CA ALA A 200 -18.70 2.14 -7.86
C ALA A 200 -18.14 0.80 -8.34
N VAL A 201 -18.90 -0.28 -8.22
CA VAL A 201 -18.52 -1.64 -8.64
C VAL A 201 -19.24 -2.00 -9.93
N ILE A 202 -18.49 -2.09 -11.02
CA ILE A 202 -18.95 -2.53 -12.35
C ILE A 202 -18.61 -4.01 -12.50
N PRO A 203 -19.62 -4.90 -12.71
CA PRO A 203 -19.38 -6.33 -12.86
C PRO A 203 -18.75 -6.68 -14.22
N PRO A 204 -18.15 -7.88 -14.36
CA PRO A 204 -17.65 -8.38 -15.63
C PRO A 204 -18.70 -8.36 -16.73
N ARG A 205 -18.28 -7.97 -17.95
CA ARG A 205 -19.11 -7.88 -19.15
C ARG A 205 -18.48 -8.66 -20.32
N LEU A 206 -19.18 -8.79 -21.42
CA LEU A 206 -18.67 -9.54 -22.59
C LEU A 206 -17.46 -8.88 -23.25
N ASP A 207 -17.38 -7.55 -23.17
CA ASP A 207 -16.29 -6.74 -23.73
C ASP A 207 -15.15 -6.51 -22.73
N HIS A 208 -15.44 -6.65 -21.43
CA HIS A 208 -14.48 -6.51 -20.32
C HIS A 208 -14.78 -7.58 -19.27
N ASP A 209 -14.14 -8.75 -19.37
CA ASP A 209 -14.41 -9.92 -18.51
C ASP A 209 -13.70 -9.81 -17.14
N TYR A 210 -13.84 -8.66 -16.51
CA TYR A 210 -13.29 -8.34 -15.19
C TYR A 210 -14.17 -7.33 -14.45
N TYR A 211 -13.98 -7.22 -13.14
CA TYR A 211 -14.58 -6.14 -12.36
C TYR A 211 -13.81 -4.84 -12.58
N THR A 212 -14.53 -3.72 -12.72
CA THR A 212 -13.94 -2.38 -12.63
C THR A 212 -14.50 -1.69 -11.39
N LEU A 213 -13.62 -1.22 -10.52
CA LEU A 213 -13.96 -0.46 -9.33
C LEU A 213 -13.48 0.97 -9.54
N VAL A 214 -14.37 1.95 -9.32
CA VAL A 214 -14.06 3.36 -9.53
C VAL A 214 -14.41 4.16 -8.29
N THR A 215 -13.51 4.99 -7.79
CA THR A 215 -13.82 5.92 -6.68
C THR A 215 -14.86 6.94 -7.11
N VAL A 216 -15.64 7.41 -6.15
CA VAL A 216 -16.60 8.50 -6.29
C VAL A 216 -16.52 9.36 -5.05
N GLY A 217 -15.91 10.54 -5.18
CA GLY A 217 -15.76 11.45 -4.04
C GLY A 217 -14.44 12.19 -3.99
N LEU A 218 -13.35 11.59 -4.47
CA LEU A 218 -12.03 12.26 -4.57
C LEU A 218 -12.15 13.56 -5.37
N SER A 219 -12.92 13.58 -6.45
CA SER A 219 -13.14 14.74 -7.32
C SER A 219 -13.80 15.95 -6.64
N ARG A 220 -14.36 15.80 -5.43
CA ARG A 220 -14.83 16.95 -4.62
C ARG A 220 -13.67 17.82 -4.15
N HIS A 221 -12.51 17.22 -3.97
CA HIS A 221 -11.30 17.90 -3.52
C HIS A 221 -10.52 18.43 -4.73
N ARG A 222 -9.88 19.58 -4.54
CA ARG A 222 -8.91 20.08 -5.50
C ARG A 222 -7.52 19.74 -5.00
N MET A 223 -6.84 18.93 -5.78
CA MET A 223 -5.47 18.53 -5.53
C MET A 223 -4.49 19.68 -5.78
N GLY A 224 -3.30 19.59 -5.17
CA GLY A 224 -2.25 20.59 -5.26
C GLY A 224 -1.50 20.54 -6.59
N PHE A 225 -1.76 21.52 -7.44
CA PHE A 225 -0.97 21.77 -8.65
C PHE A 225 -0.51 23.22 -8.71
N PRO A 226 0.69 23.52 -9.26
CA PRO A 226 1.14 24.90 -9.48
C PRO A 226 0.14 25.69 -10.34
N GLU A 227 -0.05 26.98 -10.01
CA GLU A 227 -1.03 27.82 -10.72
C GLU A 227 -0.72 27.95 -12.22
N GLU A 228 0.54 27.80 -12.59
CA GLU A 228 0.99 27.78 -14.00
C GLU A 228 0.44 26.60 -14.80
N ARG A 229 0.05 25.53 -14.11
CA ARG A 229 -0.54 24.32 -14.72
C ARG A 229 -2.07 24.29 -14.68
N ARG A 230 -2.72 25.34 -14.19
CA ARG A 230 -4.18 25.40 -14.03
C ARG A 230 -4.96 25.15 -15.33
N GLU A 231 -4.39 25.57 -16.48
CA GLU A 231 -5.02 25.33 -17.78
C GLU A 231 -5.05 23.84 -18.18
N GLU A 232 -4.21 23.00 -17.54
CA GLU A 232 -4.19 21.55 -17.74
C GLU A 232 -5.36 20.84 -17.03
N LYS A 233 -6.06 21.50 -16.11
CA LYS A 233 -7.24 21.03 -15.37
C LYS A 233 -7.02 19.70 -14.64
N LEU A 234 -5.88 19.54 -13.98
CA LEU A 234 -5.47 18.34 -13.28
C LEU A 234 -5.97 18.27 -11.83
N GLU A 235 -6.59 19.35 -11.33
CA GLU A 235 -6.92 19.52 -9.90
C GLU A 235 -7.97 18.53 -9.38
N ARG A 236 -8.69 17.81 -10.24
CA ARG A 236 -9.71 16.84 -9.84
C ARG A 236 -9.47 15.49 -10.50
N ALA A 237 -9.61 14.44 -9.71
CA ALA A 237 -9.48 13.07 -10.21
C ALA A 237 -10.46 12.10 -9.53
N GLU A 238 -10.63 10.96 -10.16
CA GLU A 238 -11.11 9.70 -9.60
C GLU A 238 -10.14 8.59 -9.99
N LEU A 239 -10.07 7.56 -9.18
CA LEU A 239 -9.19 6.41 -9.37
C LEU A 239 -9.99 5.18 -9.76
N LEU A 240 -9.36 4.28 -10.50
CA LEU A 240 -9.97 2.99 -10.81
C LEU A 240 -8.97 1.84 -10.79
N ILE A 241 -9.48 0.65 -10.52
CA ILE A 241 -8.76 -0.62 -10.60
C ILE A 241 -9.61 -1.64 -11.36
N ASN A 242 -8.94 -2.54 -12.08
CA ASN A 242 -9.58 -3.69 -12.70
C ASN A 242 -9.15 -4.97 -12.00
N LEU A 243 -10.12 -5.78 -11.56
CA LEU A 243 -9.90 -7.02 -10.83
C LEU A 243 -10.38 -8.23 -11.64
N PRO A 244 -9.67 -9.36 -11.60
CA PRO A 244 -10.08 -10.56 -12.30
C PRO A 244 -11.55 -10.93 -12.04
N ARG A 245 -12.20 -11.54 -13.02
CA ARG A 245 -13.59 -11.99 -12.94
C ARG A 245 -13.91 -12.87 -11.72
N ASP A 246 -12.96 -13.66 -11.28
CA ASP A 246 -13.06 -14.56 -10.12
C ASP A 246 -12.59 -13.92 -8.82
N TRP A 247 -12.31 -12.61 -8.82
CA TRP A 247 -11.96 -11.88 -7.61
C TRP A 247 -13.11 -11.89 -6.62
N ARG A 248 -12.80 -12.14 -5.37
CA ARG A 248 -13.81 -12.26 -4.32
C ARG A 248 -14.07 -10.91 -3.67
N LEU A 249 -15.29 -10.40 -3.85
CA LEU A 249 -15.72 -9.05 -3.43
C LEU A 249 -16.86 -9.05 -2.43
N THR A 250 -17.17 -10.17 -1.73
CA THR A 250 -18.20 -10.12 -0.68
C THR A 250 -17.66 -9.39 0.56
N LYS A 251 -18.59 -8.88 1.40
CA LYS A 251 -18.24 -8.25 2.68
C LYS A 251 -17.35 -9.14 3.56
N ALA A 252 -17.53 -10.46 3.50
CA ALA A 252 -16.69 -11.41 4.22
C ALA A 252 -15.28 -11.55 3.61
N ASP A 253 -15.22 -11.59 2.28
CA ASP A 253 -13.96 -11.73 1.57
C ASP A 253 -13.09 -10.45 1.72
N CYS A 254 -13.69 -9.27 1.71
CA CYS A 254 -12.99 -8.00 1.89
C CYS A 254 -12.43 -7.79 3.32
N ARG A 255 -12.72 -8.68 4.26
CA ARG A 255 -12.01 -8.75 5.55
C ARG A 255 -10.69 -9.52 5.47
N GLU A 256 -10.50 -10.31 4.40
CA GLU A 256 -9.26 -11.04 4.17
C GLU A 256 -8.31 -10.16 3.32
N GLU A 257 -7.11 -9.91 3.82
CA GLU A 257 -6.11 -9.04 3.19
C GLU A 257 -5.86 -9.40 1.73
N ARG A 258 -5.75 -10.69 1.42
CA ARG A 258 -5.51 -11.20 0.06
C ARG A 258 -6.57 -10.77 -0.98
N TRP A 259 -7.78 -10.38 -0.53
CA TRP A 259 -8.83 -9.91 -1.42
C TRP A 259 -9.07 -8.41 -1.32
N SER A 260 -8.77 -7.80 -0.16
CA SER A 260 -9.02 -6.38 0.08
C SER A 260 -7.89 -5.45 -0.34
N TRP A 261 -6.64 -5.94 -0.47
CA TRP A 261 -5.48 -5.09 -0.70
C TRP A 261 -5.59 -4.16 -1.93
N PRO A 262 -6.18 -4.55 -3.09
CA PRO A 262 -6.26 -3.61 -4.21
C PRO A 262 -7.21 -2.45 -3.92
N ILE A 263 -8.29 -2.71 -3.17
CA ILE A 263 -9.23 -1.67 -2.74
C ILE A 263 -8.54 -0.75 -1.75
N ARG A 264 -7.82 -1.29 -0.77
CA ARG A 264 -7.05 -0.50 0.20
C ARG A 264 -5.98 0.35 -0.47
N MET A 265 -5.23 -0.21 -1.41
CA MET A 265 -4.25 0.51 -2.21
C MET A 265 -4.90 1.73 -2.91
N MET A 266 -6.00 1.52 -3.64
CA MET A 266 -6.71 2.60 -4.32
C MET A 266 -7.26 3.65 -3.34
N LEU A 267 -7.82 3.24 -2.21
CA LEU A 267 -8.34 4.16 -1.19
C LEU A 267 -7.21 4.94 -0.51
N ALA A 268 -6.11 4.29 -0.16
CA ALA A 268 -4.94 4.95 0.42
C ALA A 268 -4.41 6.06 -0.50
N THR A 269 -4.31 5.80 -1.81
CA THR A 269 -3.93 6.82 -2.80
C THR A 269 -4.92 7.97 -2.85
N ALA A 270 -6.23 7.68 -2.80
CA ALA A 270 -7.26 8.70 -2.81
C ALA A 270 -7.22 9.57 -1.54
N HIS A 271 -7.14 8.94 -0.36
CA HIS A 271 -7.04 9.66 0.92
C HIS A 271 -5.75 10.50 0.99
N PHE A 272 -4.61 9.97 0.58
CA PHE A 272 -3.36 10.71 0.52
C PHE A 272 -3.49 12.03 -0.27
N ALA A 273 -4.17 11.99 -1.42
CA ALA A 273 -4.40 13.19 -2.21
C ALA A 273 -5.46 14.14 -1.63
N MET A 274 -6.34 13.68 -0.75
CA MET A 274 -7.34 14.52 -0.07
C MET A 274 -6.79 15.18 1.19
N GLU A 275 -5.94 14.47 1.93
CA GLU A 275 -5.37 14.93 3.20
C GLU A 275 -4.24 15.94 3.01
N ASP A 276 -3.42 15.76 1.96
CA ASP A 276 -2.30 16.66 1.67
C ASP A 276 -2.63 17.61 0.51
N PRO A 277 -2.87 18.92 0.81
CA PRO A 277 -3.23 19.90 -0.20
C PRO A 277 -2.09 20.22 -1.19
N GLU A 278 -0.88 19.71 -0.98
CA GLU A 278 0.26 19.88 -1.89
C GLU A 278 0.40 18.71 -2.86
N VAL A 279 -0.30 17.60 -2.62
CA VAL A 279 -0.27 16.42 -3.47
C VAL A 279 -1.17 16.58 -4.69
N GLY A 280 -0.60 16.34 -5.87
CA GLY A 280 -1.32 16.26 -7.14
C GLY A 280 -1.13 14.89 -7.78
N LEU A 281 -2.24 14.25 -8.15
CA LEU A 281 -2.24 12.99 -8.90
C LEU A 281 -2.37 13.28 -10.39
N GLU A 282 -1.46 12.70 -11.18
CA GLU A 282 -1.52 12.77 -12.63
C GLU A 282 -1.04 11.46 -13.26
N SER A 283 -1.28 11.29 -14.57
CA SER A 283 -0.78 10.12 -15.28
C SER A 283 0.74 10.00 -15.14
N ARG A 284 1.21 8.77 -14.83
CA ARG A 284 2.62 8.42 -14.57
C ARG A 284 3.15 8.83 -13.19
N THR A 285 2.32 9.38 -12.32
CA THR A 285 2.64 9.47 -10.88
C THR A 285 2.89 8.07 -10.34
N THR A 286 3.96 7.91 -9.58
CA THR A 286 4.29 6.66 -8.89
C THR A 286 4.26 6.94 -7.40
N LEU A 287 3.60 6.08 -6.67
CA LEU A 287 3.53 6.09 -5.22
C LEU A 287 4.15 4.80 -4.70
N ASP A 288 5.01 4.91 -3.73
CA ASP A 288 5.57 3.80 -2.99
C ASP A 288 5.89 4.22 -1.56
N GLU A 289 6.05 3.26 -0.69
CA GLU A 289 6.43 3.48 0.72
C GLU A 289 7.97 3.60 0.89
N GLY A 290 8.70 3.89 -0.19
CA GLY A 290 10.16 4.04 -0.19
C GLY A 290 10.91 2.71 -0.33
N GLU A 291 12.23 2.74 -0.06
CA GLU A 291 13.12 1.57 -0.26
C GLU A 291 12.70 0.33 0.53
N ASP A 292 11.89 0.51 1.56
CA ASP A 292 11.53 -0.48 2.57
C ASP A 292 10.07 -0.86 2.57
N GLY A 293 9.27 -0.31 1.63
CA GLY A 293 7.87 -0.66 1.46
C GLY A 293 7.65 -2.17 1.44
N ILE A 294 6.66 -2.64 2.19
CA ILE A 294 6.28 -4.04 2.23
C ILE A 294 5.26 -4.37 1.14
N PRO A 295 5.13 -5.64 0.75
CA PRO A 295 4.06 -6.06 -0.16
C PRO A 295 2.67 -5.68 0.36
N PHE A 296 1.77 -5.33 -0.55
CA PHE A 296 0.37 -4.98 -0.22
C PHE A 296 -0.40 -6.07 0.52
N ALA A 297 0.00 -7.34 0.37
CA ALA A 297 -0.58 -8.49 1.04
C ALA A 297 0.34 -9.71 0.99
N GLU A 298 0.06 -10.74 1.82
CA GLU A 298 0.83 -11.99 1.84
C GLU A 298 0.86 -12.76 0.51
N ASN A 299 -0.15 -12.54 -0.33
CA ASN A 299 -0.28 -13.26 -1.61
C ASN A 299 0.29 -12.49 -2.80
N THR A 300 1.10 -11.46 -2.58
CA THR A 300 1.73 -10.70 -3.65
C THR A 300 3.08 -10.14 -3.21
N GLU A 301 3.94 -9.83 -4.17
CA GLU A 301 5.19 -9.10 -3.94
C GLU A 301 5.10 -7.64 -4.46
N LEU A 302 3.92 -7.24 -4.93
CA LEU A 302 3.64 -5.88 -5.36
C LEU A 302 3.57 -4.96 -4.13
N ARG A 303 4.16 -3.75 -4.22
CA ARG A 303 4.33 -2.87 -3.05
C ARG A 303 4.29 -1.38 -3.33
N GLY A 304 4.10 -0.98 -4.56
CA GLY A 304 3.86 0.41 -4.95
C GLY A 304 3.05 0.43 -6.22
N GLU A 305 2.82 1.60 -6.78
CA GLU A 305 1.88 1.77 -7.88
C GLU A 305 2.26 2.88 -8.83
N ILE A 306 1.73 2.80 -10.04
CA ILE A 306 1.77 3.87 -11.04
C ILE A 306 0.36 4.18 -11.50
N LEU A 307 0.07 5.46 -11.70
CA LEU A 307 -1.19 5.94 -12.27
C LEU A 307 -1.09 6.05 -13.77
N LEU A 308 -2.04 5.46 -14.49
CA LEU A 308 -2.12 5.56 -15.95
C LEU A 308 -3.52 6.03 -16.38
N CYS A 309 -3.62 6.66 -17.55
CA CYS A 309 -4.93 6.85 -18.18
C CYS A 309 -5.56 5.49 -18.49
N PRO A 310 -6.89 5.31 -18.32
CA PRO A 310 -7.58 4.04 -18.48
C PRO A 310 -7.76 3.68 -19.98
N GLY A 311 -6.66 3.43 -20.67
CA GLY A 311 -6.59 3.29 -22.13
C GLY A 311 -7.48 2.21 -22.75
N VAL A 312 -7.74 1.13 -22.01
CA VAL A 312 -8.61 0.03 -22.44
C VAL A 312 -10.07 0.44 -22.66
N PHE A 313 -10.52 1.53 -22.04
CA PHE A 313 -11.86 2.09 -22.18
C PHE A 313 -11.95 3.18 -23.27
N GLY A 314 -10.83 3.50 -23.93
CA GLY A 314 -10.76 4.55 -24.94
C GLY A 314 -10.58 5.95 -24.35
N THR A 315 -10.25 6.92 -25.20
CA THR A 315 -9.88 8.28 -24.79
C THR A 315 -11.00 9.08 -24.14
N ASP A 316 -12.26 8.74 -24.42
CA ASP A 316 -13.42 9.41 -23.86
C ASP A 316 -13.60 9.10 -22.35
N SER A 317 -12.94 8.04 -21.85
CA SER A 317 -12.93 7.67 -20.45
C SER A 317 -11.94 8.47 -19.59
N PHE A 318 -11.00 9.20 -20.20
CA PHE A 318 -9.88 9.82 -19.48
C PHE A 318 -10.32 10.98 -18.59
N PHE A 319 -11.38 11.68 -18.96
CA PHE A 319 -11.89 12.80 -18.17
C PHE A 319 -13.39 13.03 -18.36
N CYS A 320 -14.05 13.42 -17.28
CA CYS A 320 -15.43 13.90 -17.26
C CYS A 320 -15.43 15.43 -17.31
N ARG A 321 -16.08 16.02 -18.32
CA ARG A 321 -16.25 17.45 -18.42
C ARG A 321 -17.43 17.92 -17.58
N LEU A 322 -17.17 18.89 -16.70
CA LEU A 322 -18.19 19.50 -15.87
C LEU A 322 -18.83 20.72 -16.57
N PRO A 323 -20.08 21.09 -16.20
CA PRO A 323 -20.78 22.22 -16.80
C PRO A 323 -20.08 23.58 -16.65
N ASP A 324 -19.31 23.77 -15.59
CA ASP A 324 -18.52 24.99 -15.35
C ASP A 324 -17.23 25.06 -16.18
N GLY A 325 -16.97 24.03 -16.97
CA GLY A 325 -15.80 23.90 -17.84
C GLY A 325 -14.57 23.28 -17.15
N ASP A 326 -14.69 22.86 -15.88
CA ASP A 326 -13.70 22.05 -15.18
C ASP A 326 -13.70 20.61 -15.68
N GLU A 327 -12.70 19.81 -15.31
CA GLU A 327 -12.59 18.40 -15.71
C GLU A 327 -12.24 17.54 -14.50
N VAL A 328 -12.80 16.33 -14.45
CA VAL A 328 -12.41 15.27 -13.50
C VAL A 328 -11.64 14.22 -14.28
N ASN A 329 -10.37 14.05 -13.97
CA ASN A 329 -9.50 13.08 -14.61
C ASN A 329 -9.71 11.69 -14.00
N PHE A 330 -9.55 10.63 -14.80
CA PHE A 330 -9.64 9.25 -14.34
C PHE A 330 -8.30 8.58 -14.51
N TYR A 331 -7.79 7.97 -13.42
CA TYR A 331 -6.52 7.25 -13.45
C TYR A 331 -6.69 5.82 -12.98
N GLN A 332 -6.19 4.90 -13.79
CA GLN A 332 -6.08 3.50 -13.41
C GLN A 332 -4.85 3.31 -12.53
N VAL A 333 -5.04 2.68 -11.38
CA VAL A 333 -3.97 2.36 -10.43
C VAL A 333 -3.40 0.99 -10.79
N ILE A 334 -2.13 0.96 -11.15
CA ILE A 334 -1.41 -0.25 -11.55
C ILE A 334 -0.37 -0.59 -10.49
N PRO A 335 -0.50 -1.71 -9.78
CA PRO A 335 0.48 -2.09 -8.78
C PRO A 335 1.79 -2.54 -9.40
N LEU A 336 2.90 -2.15 -8.78
CA LEU A 336 4.27 -2.39 -9.25
C LEU A 336 5.10 -3.18 -8.24
N TYR A 337 6.08 -3.91 -8.75
CA TYR A 337 7.20 -4.43 -7.97
C TYR A 337 8.19 -3.32 -7.63
N ARG A 338 8.94 -3.50 -6.56
CA ARG A 338 10.01 -2.58 -6.14
C ARG A 338 11.00 -2.27 -7.27
N GLU A 339 11.47 -3.32 -7.96
CA GLU A 339 12.47 -3.18 -9.02
C GLU A 339 11.90 -2.43 -10.24
N GLU A 340 10.59 -2.50 -10.46
CA GLU A 340 9.90 -1.75 -11.49
C GLU A 340 9.81 -0.26 -11.15
N ILE A 341 9.53 0.06 -9.89
CA ILE A 341 9.55 1.45 -9.40
C ILE A 341 10.97 2.01 -9.52
N GLN A 342 11.98 1.28 -9.05
CA GLN A 342 13.37 1.70 -9.16
C GLN A 342 13.78 1.89 -10.62
N TYR A 343 13.43 0.96 -11.49
CA TYR A 343 13.68 1.07 -12.93
C TYR A 343 13.04 2.33 -13.54
N LYS A 344 11.79 2.61 -13.17
CA LYS A 344 11.08 3.82 -13.61
C LYS A 344 11.77 5.09 -13.14
N LEU A 345 12.27 5.13 -11.90
CA LEU A 345 12.98 6.30 -11.37
C LEU A 345 14.31 6.54 -12.11
N GLU A 346 14.99 5.48 -12.51
CA GLU A 346 16.28 5.55 -13.20
C GLU A 346 16.15 5.83 -14.72
N HIS A 347 15.10 5.28 -15.38
CA HIS A 347 14.99 5.25 -16.84
C HIS A 347 13.76 6.00 -17.38
N GLY A 348 12.85 6.40 -16.51
CA GLY A 348 11.61 7.09 -16.87
C GLY A 348 10.42 6.14 -17.09
N SER A 349 9.22 6.73 -17.09
CA SER A 349 7.97 5.97 -17.19
C SER A 349 7.81 5.26 -18.53
N ASP A 350 8.19 5.89 -19.65
CA ASP A 350 8.08 5.28 -20.97
C ASP A 350 8.95 4.01 -21.06
N ALA A 351 10.17 4.05 -20.53
CA ALA A 351 11.06 2.89 -20.53
C ALA A 351 10.51 1.72 -19.70
N LEU A 352 9.81 1.98 -18.59
CA LEU A 352 9.13 0.94 -17.84
C LEU A 352 7.95 0.37 -18.62
N LEU A 353 7.09 1.25 -19.17
CA LEU A 353 5.89 0.84 -19.88
C LEU A 353 6.22 0.03 -21.15
N ASP A 354 7.32 0.34 -21.84
CA ASP A 354 7.82 -0.44 -22.98
C ASP A 354 8.21 -1.90 -22.60
N LEU A 355 8.45 -2.18 -21.31
CA LEU A 355 8.71 -3.53 -20.82
C LEU A 355 7.45 -4.29 -20.45
N CYS A 356 6.34 -3.58 -20.18
CA CYS A 356 5.11 -4.18 -19.71
C CYS A 356 4.29 -4.69 -20.89
N PRO A 357 3.90 -5.98 -20.93
CA PRO A 357 2.86 -6.43 -21.85
C PRO A 357 1.56 -5.68 -21.55
N ASP A 358 0.82 -5.29 -22.60
CA ASP A 358 -0.45 -4.53 -22.46
C ASP A 358 -1.42 -5.21 -21.49
N GLU A 359 -1.54 -6.54 -21.60
CA GLU A 359 -2.41 -7.37 -20.75
C GLU A 359 -2.02 -7.29 -19.25
N SER A 360 -0.74 -7.05 -18.94
CA SER A 360 -0.27 -6.93 -17.55
C SER A 360 -0.64 -5.61 -16.87
N LEU A 361 -1.05 -4.63 -17.67
CA LEU A 361 -1.48 -3.30 -17.20
C LEU A 361 -3.00 -3.18 -17.13
N GLU A 362 -3.73 -4.08 -17.78
CA GLU A 362 -5.19 -3.99 -17.89
C GLU A 362 -5.87 -4.44 -16.58
N VAL A 363 -5.50 -5.62 -16.07
CA VAL A 363 -6.15 -6.26 -14.91
C VAL A 363 -5.10 -6.64 -13.87
N ILE A 364 -5.40 -6.35 -12.60
CA ILE A 364 -4.51 -6.69 -11.49
C ILE A 364 -4.29 -8.21 -11.42
N ASN A 365 -3.04 -8.62 -11.50
CA ASN A 365 -2.61 -9.99 -11.25
C ASN A 365 -1.59 -10.00 -10.09
N PRO A 366 -1.97 -10.51 -8.91
CA PRO A 366 -1.08 -10.55 -7.74
C PRO A 366 0.23 -11.29 -7.96
N HIS A 367 0.26 -12.17 -8.98
CA HIS A 367 1.37 -13.08 -9.27
C HIS A 367 1.97 -12.85 -10.67
N ARG A 368 1.74 -11.68 -11.27
CA ARG A 368 2.36 -11.37 -12.56
C ARG A 368 3.88 -11.43 -12.46
N LEU A 369 4.54 -11.65 -13.56
CA LEU A 369 5.99 -11.61 -13.58
C LEU A 369 6.49 -10.17 -13.41
N ASN A 370 7.62 -10.01 -12.73
CA ASN A 370 8.32 -8.75 -12.62
C ASN A 370 9.02 -8.45 -13.96
N VAL A 371 8.59 -7.37 -14.66
CA VAL A 371 9.06 -7.06 -16.01
C VAL A 371 10.53 -6.64 -16.08
N VAL A 372 11.15 -6.35 -14.95
CA VAL A 372 12.58 -6.01 -14.87
C VAL A 372 13.44 -7.23 -14.59
N THR A 373 13.06 -8.04 -13.59
CA THR A 373 13.89 -9.18 -13.11
C THR A 373 13.56 -10.50 -13.82
N ASP A 374 12.33 -10.69 -14.29
CA ASP A 374 11.87 -11.92 -14.96
C ASP A 374 11.81 -11.80 -16.48
N ARG A 375 12.52 -10.86 -17.05
CA ARG A 375 12.50 -10.51 -18.49
C ARG A 375 12.70 -11.70 -19.42
N GLU A 376 13.55 -12.67 -19.03
CA GLU A 376 13.79 -13.89 -19.82
C GLU A 376 12.57 -14.83 -19.84
N LYS A 377 11.69 -14.74 -18.82
CA LYS A 377 10.45 -15.54 -18.72
C LYS A 377 9.28 -14.90 -19.48
N ILE A 378 9.34 -13.58 -19.67
CA ILE A 378 8.34 -12.79 -20.41
C ILE A 378 8.63 -12.85 -21.93
N SER A 379 9.79 -13.42 -22.35
CA SER A 379 10.18 -13.48 -23.74
C SER A 379 9.12 -14.25 -24.56
N TYR A 380 8.50 -13.47 -25.40
CA TYR A 380 7.65 -13.82 -26.52
C TYR A 380 7.89 -15.24 -27.02
N ASP A 381 6.87 -16.07 -27.00
CA ASP A 381 6.82 -17.28 -27.83
C ASP A 381 6.24 -16.90 -29.21
N PRO A 382 7.08 -16.74 -30.24
CA PRO A 382 6.60 -16.39 -31.59
C PRO A 382 5.74 -17.49 -32.22
N ALA A 383 5.59 -18.65 -31.58
CA ALA A 383 4.86 -19.80 -32.10
C ALA A 383 3.33 -19.72 -31.86
N GLU A 384 2.84 -18.84 -30.99
CA GLU A 384 1.38 -18.69 -30.78
C GLU A 384 0.70 -17.79 -31.80
N MET A 385 1.44 -16.91 -32.49
CA MET A 385 0.86 -16.02 -33.51
C MET A 385 0.57 -16.69 -34.85
N ASP A 386 1.17 -17.84 -35.17
CA ASP A 386 0.93 -18.56 -36.45
C ASP A 386 -0.33 -19.45 -36.42
N ASN A 387 -1.00 -19.60 -35.26
CA ASN A 387 -2.23 -20.40 -35.17
C ASN A 387 -3.53 -19.58 -35.15
N ALA A 388 -3.45 -18.24 -35.24
CA ALA A 388 -4.61 -17.35 -35.25
C ALA A 388 -4.85 -16.68 -36.63
N ALA A 389 -4.26 -17.20 -37.72
CA ALA A 389 -4.47 -16.71 -39.08
C ALA A 389 -5.38 -17.66 -39.86
#